data_800970df0078c45eb32505447f4c04f0
#
_entry.id   800970df0078c45eb32505447f4c04f0
#
_cell.length_a   1.000
_cell.length_b   1.000
_cell.length_c   1.000
_cell.angle_alpha   90.00
_cell.angle_beta   90.00
_cell.angle_gamma   90.00
#
_symmetry.space_group_name_H-M   'P 1'
#
loop_
_entity.id
_entity.type
_entity.pdbx_description
1 polymer ?
#
loop_
_entity_poly.entity_id
_entity_poly.type
_entity_poly.pdbx_seq_one_letter_code
_entity_poly.pdbx_strand_id
1 'polypeptide(L)'
;DNANELRDIEGASVGYLESDNAADQVMSVIDGTVATEVQYKAYNNILFMADALLNGTERAIIMNSAYVDIISDQDGYEDFSDRIRELYTYSAEIQVEVRGDVTDVDSTEEKYFLSSDEDTFVIYISGIDMWGAVNARSRSDVNILAIVNMKTGHIQLVNTPRDYYVYLPNQGANDKLTHAGLYGVESSEAAIENLYGINIDYYVRMNFSGFEAIIDTLGGIDVYSEYDFTVDPIKHYTVGYNHVSGLEALAFARERHAFAAGDVQRGINQMEVIKAVINKMTSPSILAKYGEILDEVADCVMTDIPSNVIYDLVKYKLSNDVTWTIDSYTVTGTGKHTTTYSMPGTTCYVMIPNDQDVENAKSLIESVLDEE
;
A
#
# COMPACT_ATOMS: atom_id res chain seq x y z
N ASP A 1 -8.66 -28.55 15.72
CA ASP A 1 -7.61 -29.31 15.07
C ASP A 1 -6.27 -29.10 15.81
N ASN A 2 -5.38 -30.13 15.83
CA ASN A 2 -4.13 -30.10 16.59
C ASN A 2 -2.89 -29.98 15.67
N ALA A 3 -3.05 -29.67 14.39
CA ALA A 3 -1.93 -29.47 13.47
C ALA A 3 -1.10 -28.23 13.88
N ASN A 4 0.20 -28.38 14.06
CA ASN A 4 1.13 -27.31 14.45
C ASN A 4 2.33 -27.19 13.50
N GLU A 5 2.57 -28.20 12.66
CA GLU A 5 3.66 -28.22 11.67
C GLU A 5 3.24 -28.96 10.39
N LEU A 6 4.01 -28.82 9.31
CA LEU A 6 3.70 -29.43 8.01
C LEU A 6 3.53 -30.98 8.09
N ARG A 7 4.22 -31.64 8.99
CA ARG A 7 4.07 -33.12 9.13
C ARG A 7 2.70 -33.54 9.63
N ASP A 8 1.98 -32.65 10.28
CA ASP A 8 0.63 -32.93 10.79
C ASP A 8 -0.44 -33.01 9.68
N ILE A 9 -0.09 -32.67 8.44
CA ILE A 9 -0.96 -32.80 7.26
C ILE A 9 -0.61 -33.99 6.36
N GLU A 10 0.23 -34.91 6.80
CA GLU A 10 0.57 -36.12 6.04
C GLU A 10 -0.67 -36.92 5.64
N GLY A 11 -0.76 -37.26 4.34
CA GLY A 11 -1.90 -38.04 3.78
C GLY A 11 -3.23 -37.29 3.76
N ALA A 12 -3.23 -36.02 4.11
CA ALA A 12 -4.44 -35.19 4.12
C ALA A 12 -4.73 -34.57 2.77
N SER A 13 -5.93 -33.94 2.65
CA SER A 13 -6.29 -33.07 1.54
C SER A 13 -5.93 -31.63 1.87
N VAL A 14 -5.31 -30.94 0.91
CA VAL A 14 -4.87 -29.54 1.01
C VAL A 14 -5.42 -28.75 -0.18
N GLY A 15 -6.20 -27.71 0.12
CA GLY A 15 -6.76 -26.81 -0.90
C GLY A 15 -5.75 -25.76 -1.36
N TYR A 16 -5.86 -25.34 -2.61
CA TYR A 16 -5.10 -24.19 -3.14
C TYR A 16 -5.92 -23.43 -4.19
N LEU A 17 -5.58 -22.17 -4.42
CA LEU A 17 -6.20 -21.38 -5.49
C LEU A 17 -5.52 -21.64 -6.83
N GLU A 18 -6.30 -21.92 -7.88
CA GLU A 18 -5.80 -22.10 -9.25
C GLU A 18 -5.06 -20.86 -9.78
N SER A 19 -5.40 -19.68 -9.28
CA SER A 19 -4.77 -18.41 -9.66
C SER A 19 -3.50 -18.07 -8.88
N ASP A 20 -3.11 -18.88 -7.88
CA ASP A 20 -1.92 -18.62 -7.07
C ASP A 20 -0.66 -19.22 -7.72
N ASN A 21 0.14 -18.37 -8.35
CA ASN A 21 1.37 -18.76 -9.04
C ASN A 21 2.47 -19.30 -8.09
N ALA A 22 2.35 -19.09 -6.78
CA ALA A 22 3.30 -19.60 -5.79
C ALA A 22 2.89 -20.98 -5.23
N ALA A 23 1.69 -21.46 -5.53
CA ALA A 23 1.17 -22.70 -4.98
C ALA A 23 2.08 -23.91 -5.28
N ASP A 24 2.61 -24.02 -6.51
CA ASP A 24 3.49 -25.15 -6.90
C ASP A 24 4.79 -25.18 -6.10
N GLN A 25 5.38 -24.01 -5.76
CA GLN A 25 6.57 -23.95 -4.92
C GLN A 25 6.27 -24.42 -3.50
N VAL A 26 5.14 -24.01 -2.93
CA VAL A 26 4.71 -24.43 -1.59
C VAL A 26 4.42 -25.94 -1.57
N MET A 27 3.72 -26.48 -2.58
CA MET A 27 3.48 -27.91 -2.73
C MET A 27 4.80 -28.69 -2.74
N SER A 28 5.80 -28.21 -3.49
CA SER A 28 7.13 -28.85 -3.53
C SER A 28 7.81 -28.89 -2.16
N VAL A 29 7.64 -27.86 -1.33
CA VAL A 29 8.17 -27.83 0.04
C VAL A 29 7.42 -28.83 0.93
N ILE A 30 6.09 -28.87 0.82
CA ILE A 30 5.25 -29.83 1.56
C ILE A 30 5.68 -31.26 1.22
N ASP A 31 5.74 -31.60 -0.08
CA ASP A 31 6.09 -32.95 -0.56
C ASP A 31 7.51 -33.37 -0.15
N GLY A 32 8.44 -32.40 -0.03
CA GLY A 32 9.78 -32.65 0.50
C GLY A 32 9.85 -32.81 2.02
N THR A 33 8.80 -32.46 2.75
CA THR A 33 8.77 -32.45 4.23
C THR A 33 7.98 -33.62 4.80
N VAL A 34 6.90 -34.05 4.14
CA VAL A 34 5.99 -35.10 4.57
C VAL A 34 6.44 -36.46 4.04
N ALA A 35 6.17 -37.54 4.80
CA ALA A 35 6.51 -38.89 4.39
C ALA A 35 5.37 -39.56 3.60
N THR A 36 4.13 -39.10 3.76
CA THR A 36 2.95 -39.62 3.10
C THR A 36 2.39 -38.57 2.15
N GLU A 37 2.11 -38.97 0.92
CA GLU A 37 1.62 -38.09 -0.15
C GLU A 37 0.38 -37.28 0.29
N VAL A 38 0.39 -35.97 0.04
CA VAL A 38 -0.72 -35.04 0.26
C VAL A 38 -1.56 -34.96 -1.01
N GLN A 39 -2.87 -34.90 -0.85
CA GLN A 39 -3.79 -34.72 -1.98
C GLN A 39 -4.11 -33.25 -2.14
N TYR A 40 -3.69 -32.65 -3.26
CA TYR A 40 -3.96 -31.25 -3.56
C TYR A 40 -5.26 -31.09 -4.33
N LYS A 41 -6.08 -30.11 -3.90
CA LYS A 41 -7.36 -29.78 -4.53
C LYS A 41 -7.43 -28.32 -4.94
N ALA A 42 -7.61 -28.10 -6.22
CA ALA A 42 -7.75 -26.78 -6.79
C ALA A 42 -9.11 -26.15 -6.49
N TYR A 43 -9.11 -24.86 -6.17
CA TYR A 43 -10.28 -24.03 -5.99
C TYR A 43 -10.18 -22.80 -6.89
N ASN A 44 -11.28 -22.42 -7.50
CA ASN A 44 -11.41 -21.21 -8.31
C ASN A 44 -12.05 -20.05 -7.55
N ASN A 45 -12.37 -20.26 -6.26
CA ASN A 45 -12.96 -19.25 -5.38
C ASN A 45 -12.40 -19.39 -3.97
N ILE A 46 -11.91 -18.25 -3.44
CA ILE A 46 -11.24 -18.20 -2.14
C ILE A 46 -12.20 -18.52 -0.99
N LEU A 47 -13.46 -18.09 -1.06
CA LEU A 47 -14.43 -18.36 0.01
C LEU A 47 -14.84 -19.84 0.04
N PHE A 48 -14.96 -20.52 -1.12
CA PHE A 48 -15.20 -21.96 -1.16
C PHE A 48 -14.03 -22.74 -0.58
N MET A 49 -12.79 -22.27 -0.78
CA MET A 49 -11.61 -22.86 -0.18
C MET A 49 -11.57 -22.60 1.34
N ALA A 50 -11.93 -21.40 1.79
CA ALA A 50 -12.07 -21.06 3.22
C ALA A 50 -13.14 -21.93 3.89
N ASP A 51 -14.31 -22.08 3.27
CA ASP A 51 -15.37 -22.98 3.76
C ASP A 51 -14.89 -24.42 3.88
N ALA A 52 -14.14 -24.92 2.90
CA ALA A 52 -13.60 -26.27 2.93
C ALA A 52 -12.63 -26.49 4.10
N LEU A 53 -11.82 -25.48 4.42
CA LEU A 53 -10.97 -25.49 5.62
C LEU A 53 -11.81 -25.46 6.91
N LEU A 54 -12.75 -24.51 7.01
CA LEU A 54 -13.54 -24.30 8.23
C LEU A 54 -14.47 -25.45 8.56
N ASN A 55 -14.98 -26.16 7.56
CA ASN A 55 -15.84 -27.34 7.75
C ASN A 55 -15.05 -28.66 7.83
N GLY A 56 -13.71 -28.63 7.69
CA GLY A 56 -12.83 -29.78 7.78
C GLY A 56 -12.81 -30.69 6.54
N THR A 57 -13.32 -30.24 5.39
CA THR A 57 -13.19 -30.94 4.11
C THR A 57 -11.73 -30.92 3.66
N GLU A 58 -11.07 -29.79 3.79
CA GLU A 58 -9.63 -29.64 3.64
C GLU A 58 -8.98 -29.53 5.03
N ARG A 59 -7.84 -30.20 5.21
CA ARG A 59 -7.10 -30.13 6.47
C ARG A 59 -6.21 -28.90 6.57
N ALA A 60 -5.76 -28.40 5.44
CA ALA A 60 -5.02 -27.16 5.28
C ALA A 60 -5.33 -26.52 3.93
N ILE A 61 -4.94 -25.28 3.78
CA ILE A 61 -5.01 -24.56 2.50
C ILE A 61 -3.69 -23.83 2.25
N ILE A 62 -3.34 -23.67 0.98
CA ILE A 62 -2.24 -22.86 0.50
C ILE A 62 -2.85 -21.57 -0.04
N MET A 63 -2.47 -20.43 0.50
CA MET A 63 -2.92 -19.14 0.02
C MET A 63 -1.93 -18.03 0.36
N ASN A 64 -1.94 -16.96 -0.39
CA ASN A 64 -1.24 -15.73 -0.01
C ASN A 64 -1.86 -15.19 1.30
N SER A 65 -1.01 -14.82 2.27
CA SER A 65 -1.45 -14.31 3.59
C SER A 65 -2.41 -13.11 3.49
N ALA A 66 -2.29 -12.29 2.45
CA ALA A 66 -3.20 -11.16 2.22
C ALA A 66 -4.67 -11.56 2.00
N TYR A 67 -4.95 -12.83 1.63
CA TYR A 67 -6.32 -13.30 1.52
C TYR A 67 -7.00 -13.51 2.88
N VAL A 68 -6.25 -13.63 3.98
CA VAL A 68 -6.85 -13.72 5.32
C VAL A 68 -7.73 -12.51 5.60
N ASP A 69 -7.22 -11.31 5.33
CA ASP A 69 -7.97 -10.09 5.54
C ASP A 69 -9.11 -9.92 4.53
N ILE A 70 -8.89 -10.32 3.27
CA ILE A 70 -9.94 -10.29 2.23
C ILE A 70 -11.12 -11.18 2.62
N ILE A 71 -10.86 -12.37 3.17
CA ILE A 71 -11.89 -13.28 3.66
C ILE A 71 -12.57 -12.68 4.88
N SER A 72 -11.81 -12.17 5.85
CA SER A 72 -12.35 -11.56 7.09
C SER A 72 -13.20 -10.31 6.83
N ASP A 73 -13.01 -9.62 5.71
CA ASP A 73 -13.83 -8.48 5.29
C ASP A 73 -15.20 -8.92 4.68
N GLN A 74 -15.47 -10.22 4.53
CA GLN A 74 -16.73 -10.72 3.99
C GLN A 74 -17.73 -11.05 5.10
N ASP A 75 -19.03 -10.78 4.83
CA ASP A 75 -20.12 -11.09 5.76
C ASP A 75 -20.11 -12.59 6.15
N GLY A 76 -20.02 -12.86 7.43
CA GLY A 76 -20.00 -14.22 7.99
C GLY A 76 -18.61 -14.87 8.11
N TYR A 77 -17.54 -14.12 7.79
CA TYR A 77 -16.15 -14.56 7.94
C TYR A 77 -15.32 -13.63 8.84
N GLU A 78 -15.96 -12.71 9.59
CA GLU A 78 -15.31 -11.68 10.39
C GLU A 78 -14.32 -12.25 11.42
N ASP A 79 -14.53 -13.51 11.84
CA ASP A 79 -13.68 -14.24 12.76
C ASP A 79 -12.71 -15.23 12.08
N PHE A 80 -12.54 -15.16 10.74
CA PHE A 80 -11.75 -16.13 9.98
C PHE A 80 -10.31 -16.20 10.47
N SER A 81 -9.66 -15.04 10.68
CA SER A 81 -8.28 -14.96 11.19
C SER A 81 -8.10 -15.63 12.56
N ASP A 82 -9.10 -15.53 13.44
CA ASP A 82 -9.08 -16.15 14.79
C ASP A 82 -9.28 -17.67 14.76
N ARG A 83 -9.85 -18.20 13.67
CA ARG A 83 -10.19 -19.62 13.51
C ARG A 83 -9.13 -20.45 12.80
N ILE A 84 -8.14 -19.79 12.20
CA ILE A 84 -7.06 -20.44 11.47
C ILE A 84 -5.73 -20.30 12.22
N ARG A 85 -4.74 -21.05 11.79
CA ARG A 85 -3.35 -20.87 12.21
C ARG A 85 -2.43 -21.14 11.03
N GLU A 86 -1.32 -20.48 11.05
CA GLU A 86 -0.24 -20.71 10.11
C GLU A 86 0.57 -21.94 10.52
N LEU A 87 0.80 -22.85 9.57
CA LEU A 87 1.64 -24.03 9.74
C LEU A 87 3.04 -23.82 9.16
N TYR A 88 3.13 -23.00 8.12
CA TYR A 88 4.35 -22.72 7.40
C TYR A 88 4.20 -21.45 6.55
N THR A 89 5.23 -20.61 6.53
CA THR A 89 5.32 -19.45 5.64
C THR A 89 6.38 -19.69 4.58
N TYR A 90 5.99 -19.54 3.33
CA TYR A 90 6.90 -19.49 2.18
C TYR A 90 7.04 -18.06 1.71
N SER A 91 8.27 -17.55 1.73
CA SER A 91 8.60 -16.24 1.17
C SER A 91 9.38 -16.44 -0.13
N ALA A 92 8.79 -16.10 -1.26
CA ALA A 92 9.51 -16.02 -2.51
C ALA A 92 10.22 -14.67 -2.60
N GLU A 93 11.54 -14.66 -2.78
CA GLU A 93 12.22 -13.44 -3.23
C GLU A 93 11.79 -13.19 -4.67
N ILE A 94 10.99 -12.14 -4.87
CA ILE A 94 10.67 -11.67 -6.19
C ILE A 94 11.81 -10.71 -6.55
N GLN A 95 12.61 -11.10 -7.56
CA GLN A 95 13.48 -10.13 -8.21
C GLN A 95 12.56 -9.14 -8.92
N VAL A 96 12.36 -7.99 -8.30
CA VAL A 96 11.79 -6.83 -8.99
C VAL A 96 12.84 -6.44 -10.01
N GLU A 97 12.53 -6.57 -11.30
CA GLU A 97 13.32 -5.90 -12.32
C GLU A 97 13.21 -4.41 -12.04
N VAL A 98 14.25 -3.86 -11.41
CA VAL A 98 14.39 -2.42 -11.27
C VAL A 98 14.41 -1.88 -12.70
N ARG A 99 13.43 -1.05 -13.04
CA ARG A 99 13.41 -0.30 -14.30
C ARG A 99 14.66 0.60 -14.30
N GLY A 100 15.70 0.13 -14.97
CA GLY A 100 17.00 0.79 -15.04
C GLY A 100 18.10 -0.10 -14.50
N ASP A 101 18.89 -0.65 -15.40
CA ASP A 101 20.07 -1.46 -15.13
C ASP A 101 21.10 -0.61 -14.36
N VAL A 102 21.19 -0.78 -13.04
CA VAL A 102 22.14 -0.07 -12.16
C VAL A 102 23.52 -0.75 -12.18
N THR A 103 23.85 -1.54 -13.24
CA THR A 103 25.12 -2.26 -13.32
C THR A 103 26.19 -1.58 -14.17
N ASP A 104 25.97 -0.38 -14.71
CA ASP A 104 27.01 0.43 -15.36
C ASP A 104 27.15 1.81 -14.73
N VAL A 105 27.72 1.84 -13.53
CA VAL A 105 28.32 3.08 -13.01
C VAL A 105 29.66 3.26 -13.73
N ASP A 106 29.63 3.73 -14.96
CA ASP A 106 30.79 4.37 -15.56
C ASP A 106 30.99 5.74 -14.91
N SER A 107 32.04 5.85 -14.12
CA SER A 107 32.38 6.91 -13.19
C SER A 107 32.76 8.25 -13.85
N THR A 108 32.18 8.62 -14.98
CA THR A 108 32.60 9.82 -15.74
C THR A 108 31.50 10.74 -16.25
N GLU A 109 30.22 10.48 -15.97
CA GLU A 109 29.17 11.49 -16.18
C GLU A 109 28.29 11.59 -14.94
N GLU A 110 28.47 12.66 -14.16
CA GLU A 110 27.47 13.16 -13.21
C GLU A 110 26.21 13.52 -14.03
N LYS A 111 25.32 12.55 -14.26
CA LYS A 111 23.95 12.86 -14.67
C LYS A 111 23.26 13.50 -13.46
N TYR A 112 23.26 14.83 -13.43
CA TYR A 112 22.32 15.58 -12.60
C TYR A 112 20.91 15.20 -13.06
N PHE A 113 20.18 14.44 -12.26
CA PHE A 113 18.82 13.99 -12.56
C PHE A 113 17.79 15.13 -12.54
N LEU A 114 18.10 16.24 -11.93
CA LEU A 114 17.46 17.52 -12.20
C LEU A 114 18.18 18.15 -13.40
N SER A 115 17.96 17.59 -14.58
CA SER A 115 18.21 18.36 -15.80
C SER A 115 17.30 19.58 -15.70
N SER A 116 17.78 20.71 -16.14
CA SER A 116 17.11 22.04 -16.06
C SER A 116 15.72 22.11 -16.71
N ASP A 117 15.08 21.00 -17.04
CA ASP A 117 13.82 20.90 -17.76
C ASP A 117 12.77 19.99 -17.09
N GLU A 118 13.06 19.31 -15.96
CA GLU A 118 12.10 18.46 -15.25
C GLU A 118 12.02 18.85 -13.76
N ASP A 119 11.37 19.98 -13.50
CA ASP A 119 11.11 20.46 -12.13
C ASP A 119 9.86 19.81 -11.50
N THR A 120 9.20 18.90 -12.22
CA THR A 120 7.97 18.23 -11.81
C THR A 120 8.07 16.71 -11.87
N PHE A 121 7.46 16.02 -10.92
CA PHE A 121 7.40 14.55 -10.92
C PHE A 121 6.20 14.04 -10.12
N VAL A 122 5.82 12.80 -10.40
CA VAL A 122 4.68 12.12 -9.78
C VAL A 122 5.18 10.93 -8.95
N ILE A 123 4.85 10.93 -7.66
CA ILE A 123 5.16 9.82 -6.75
C ILE A 123 3.87 9.08 -6.37
N TYR A 124 3.85 7.76 -6.55
CA TYR A 124 2.80 6.91 -6.01
C TYR A 124 3.13 6.47 -4.58
N ILE A 125 2.30 6.84 -3.62
CA ILE A 125 2.43 6.45 -2.21
C ILE A 125 1.46 5.30 -1.93
N SER A 126 2.02 4.13 -1.59
CA SER A 126 1.29 2.91 -1.28
C SER A 126 1.50 2.50 0.17
N GLY A 127 0.40 2.41 0.92
CA GLY A 127 0.40 1.84 2.27
C GLY A 127 -0.19 0.43 2.27
N ILE A 128 0.55 -0.54 2.82
CA ILE A 128 0.07 -1.92 2.94
C ILE A 128 -0.34 -2.22 4.38
N ASP A 129 -1.53 -2.85 4.53
CA ASP A 129 -2.12 -3.20 5.82
C ASP A 129 -1.50 -4.51 6.36
N MET A 130 -0.22 -4.44 6.76
CA MET A 130 0.46 -5.59 7.36
C MET A 130 1.65 -5.19 8.22
N TRP A 131 2.03 -6.10 9.11
CA TRP A 131 3.28 -6.06 9.88
C TRP A 131 4.32 -6.97 9.19
N GLY A 132 5.60 -6.63 9.30
CA GLY A 132 6.70 -7.48 8.81
C GLY A 132 7.40 -6.94 7.57
N ALA A 133 7.70 -7.78 6.59
CA ALA A 133 8.50 -7.38 5.44
C ALA A 133 7.73 -6.49 4.46
N VAL A 134 8.27 -5.30 4.16
CA VAL A 134 7.63 -4.31 3.26
C VAL A 134 7.53 -4.77 1.80
N ASN A 135 8.37 -5.73 1.40
CA ASN A 135 8.37 -6.32 0.05
C ASN A 135 7.33 -7.43 -0.14
N ALA A 136 6.58 -7.80 0.91
CA ALA A 136 5.53 -8.80 0.78
C ALA A 136 4.41 -8.32 -0.17
N ARG A 137 3.88 -9.23 -0.98
CA ARG A 137 2.67 -8.96 -1.77
C ARG A 137 1.48 -8.88 -0.82
N SER A 138 0.86 -7.72 -0.77
CA SER A 138 -0.28 -7.43 0.09
C SER A 138 -1.18 -6.41 -0.55
N ARG A 139 -2.38 -6.24 0.00
CA ARG A 139 -3.30 -5.18 -0.40
C ARG A 139 -2.65 -3.81 -0.25
N SER A 140 -2.93 -2.92 -1.22
CA SER A 140 -2.58 -1.50 -1.13
C SER A 140 -3.77 -0.73 -0.59
N ASP A 141 -3.80 -0.50 0.72
CA ASP A 141 -4.93 0.13 1.41
C ASP A 141 -4.84 1.67 1.42
N VAL A 142 -3.65 2.20 1.14
CA VAL A 142 -3.42 3.63 0.89
C VAL A 142 -2.92 3.78 -0.53
N ASN A 143 -3.61 4.61 -1.33
CA ASN A 143 -3.29 4.87 -2.73
C ASN A 143 -3.35 6.37 -2.97
N ILE A 144 -2.22 7.05 -2.83
CA ILE A 144 -2.12 8.50 -2.94
C ILE A 144 -1.07 8.84 -3.99
N LEU A 145 -1.40 9.73 -4.91
CA LEU A 145 -0.43 10.39 -5.78
C LEU A 145 0.04 11.68 -5.12
N ALA A 146 1.33 11.93 -5.13
CA ALA A 146 1.92 13.23 -4.81
C ALA A 146 2.53 13.78 -6.10
N ILE A 147 1.92 14.84 -6.62
CA ILE A 147 2.40 15.58 -7.78
C ILE A 147 3.21 16.74 -7.24
N VAL A 148 4.48 16.77 -7.55
CA VAL A 148 5.44 17.71 -6.99
C VAL A 148 5.95 18.64 -8.07
N ASN A 149 5.82 19.95 -7.85
CA ASN A 149 6.47 20.97 -8.65
C ASN A 149 7.52 21.68 -7.77
N MET A 150 8.79 21.41 -8.06
CA MET A 150 9.93 21.94 -7.30
C MET A 150 10.10 23.45 -7.51
N LYS A 151 9.80 23.94 -8.71
CA LYS A 151 9.98 25.35 -9.09
C LYS A 151 9.05 26.27 -8.32
N THR A 152 7.78 25.88 -8.21
CA THR A 152 6.75 26.66 -7.52
C THR A 152 6.63 26.30 -6.03
N GLY A 153 7.17 25.15 -5.62
CA GLY A 153 6.98 24.60 -4.27
C GLY A 153 5.57 24.10 -4.03
N HIS A 154 4.88 23.66 -5.07
CA HIS A 154 3.51 23.14 -4.98
C HIS A 154 3.50 21.63 -4.98
N ILE A 155 2.76 21.04 -4.03
CA ILE A 155 2.49 19.61 -3.95
C ILE A 155 0.98 19.41 -3.95
N GLN A 156 0.46 18.70 -4.95
CA GLN A 156 -0.92 18.24 -4.98
C GLN A 156 -1.00 16.78 -4.59
N LEU A 157 -1.73 16.48 -3.52
CA LEU A 157 -2.04 15.11 -3.13
C LEU A 157 -3.39 14.71 -3.73
N VAL A 158 -3.45 13.53 -4.37
CA VAL A 158 -4.69 12.95 -4.89
C VAL A 158 -4.88 11.55 -4.28
N ASN A 159 -5.89 11.42 -3.41
CA ASN A 159 -6.24 10.15 -2.77
C ASN A 159 -7.28 9.40 -3.58
N THR A 160 -6.99 8.13 -3.89
CA THR A 160 -7.90 7.20 -4.56
C THR A 160 -8.37 6.13 -3.57
N PRO A 161 -9.67 6.02 -3.27
CA PRO A 161 -10.18 5.04 -2.33
C PRO A 161 -9.78 3.61 -2.68
N ARG A 162 -9.42 2.82 -1.68
CA ARG A 162 -8.96 1.44 -1.85
C ARG A 162 -9.96 0.53 -2.58
N ASP A 163 -11.26 0.80 -2.41
CA ASP A 163 -12.34 0.00 -2.98
C ASP A 163 -12.75 0.45 -4.40
N TYR A 164 -12.03 1.41 -5.01
CA TYR A 164 -12.29 1.86 -6.39
C TYR A 164 -12.25 0.67 -7.34
N TYR A 165 -13.31 0.53 -8.15
CA TYR A 165 -13.42 -0.52 -9.15
C TYR A 165 -12.75 -0.08 -10.44
N VAL A 166 -11.51 -0.49 -10.62
CA VAL A 166 -10.62 -0.03 -11.69
C VAL A 166 -10.21 -1.18 -12.60
N TYR A 167 -9.82 -0.84 -13.81
CA TYR A 167 -9.21 -1.80 -14.72
C TYR A 167 -7.75 -2.02 -14.31
N LEU A 168 -7.36 -3.28 -14.18
CA LEU A 168 -5.98 -3.70 -13.93
C LEU A 168 -5.34 -4.13 -15.25
N PRO A 169 -4.50 -3.28 -15.89
CA PRO A 169 -3.93 -3.58 -17.21
C PRO A 169 -3.16 -4.90 -17.25
N ASN A 170 -2.40 -5.20 -16.20
CA ASN A 170 -1.57 -6.39 -16.10
C ASN A 170 -2.39 -7.69 -15.98
N GLN A 171 -3.64 -7.61 -15.50
CA GLN A 171 -4.57 -8.74 -15.36
C GLN A 171 -5.63 -8.79 -16.48
N GLY A 172 -5.77 -7.70 -17.23
CA GLY A 172 -6.77 -7.59 -18.30
C GLY A 172 -8.23 -7.60 -17.82
N ALA A 173 -8.47 -7.20 -16.56
CA ALA A 173 -9.79 -7.28 -15.92
C ALA A 173 -9.98 -6.18 -14.86
N ASN A 174 -11.23 -5.99 -14.44
CA ASN A 174 -11.54 -5.04 -13.38
C ASN A 174 -11.49 -5.71 -11.99
N ASP A 175 -10.96 -4.95 -11.02
CA ASP A 175 -10.89 -5.34 -9.61
C ASP A 175 -10.97 -4.12 -8.69
N LYS A 176 -10.96 -4.33 -7.38
CA LYS A 176 -10.68 -3.26 -6.41
C LYS A 176 -9.23 -2.79 -6.57
N LEU A 177 -9.01 -1.50 -6.44
CA LEU A 177 -7.66 -0.94 -6.48
C LEU A 177 -6.74 -1.56 -5.41
N THR A 178 -7.26 -1.79 -4.19
CA THR A 178 -6.50 -2.45 -3.11
C THR A 178 -5.96 -3.83 -3.50
N HIS A 179 -6.72 -4.59 -4.33
CA HIS A 179 -6.30 -5.91 -4.79
C HIS A 179 -5.18 -5.86 -5.84
N ALA A 180 -4.95 -4.73 -6.50
CA ALA A 180 -3.82 -4.57 -7.42
C ALA A 180 -2.48 -4.85 -6.70
N GLY A 181 -2.36 -4.47 -5.42
CA GLY A 181 -1.17 -4.73 -4.59
C GLY A 181 -0.84 -6.22 -4.38
N LEU A 182 -1.80 -7.13 -4.55
CA LEU A 182 -1.57 -8.59 -4.52
C LEU A 182 -0.70 -9.07 -5.67
N TYR A 183 -0.68 -8.30 -6.77
CA TYR A 183 0.07 -8.59 -8.00
C TYR A 183 1.37 -7.79 -8.11
N GLY A 184 1.71 -7.01 -7.08
CA GLY A 184 2.91 -6.16 -7.01
C GLY A 184 2.58 -4.67 -7.07
N VAL A 185 3.56 -3.83 -6.71
CA VAL A 185 3.40 -2.37 -6.76
C VAL A 185 3.17 -1.90 -8.20
N GLU A 186 3.81 -2.52 -9.16
CA GLU A 186 3.71 -2.22 -10.60
C GLU A 186 2.27 -2.41 -11.13
N SER A 187 1.50 -3.33 -10.53
CA SER A 187 0.09 -3.50 -10.90
C SER A 187 -0.77 -2.37 -10.34
N SER A 188 -0.44 -1.87 -9.15
CA SER A 188 -1.12 -0.71 -8.56
C SER A 188 -0.80 0.57 -9.34
N GLU A 189 0.47 0.78 -9.72
CA GLU A 189 0.90 1.90 -10.56
C GLU A 189 0.17 1.88 -11.90
N ALA A 190 0.21 0.74 -12.62
CA ALA A 190 -0.46 0.60 -13.91
C ALA A 190 -1.97 0.87 -13.84
N ALA A 191 -2.63 0.49 -12.73
CA ALA A 191 -4.05 0.77 -12.52
C ALA A 191 -4.31 2.28 -12.32
N ILE A 192 -3.48 2.96 -11.55
CA ILE A 192 -3.56 4.41 -11.29
C ILE A 192 -3.21 5.20 -12.56
N GLU A 193 -2.13 4.82 -13.27
CA GLU A 193 -1.76 5.41 -14.55
C GLU A 193 -2.90 5.31 -15.57
N ASN A 194 -3.53 4.13 -15.67
CA ASN A 194 -4.68 3.93 -16.56
C ASN A 194 -5.90 4.76 -16.14
N LEU A 195 -6.14 4.93 -14.84
CA LEU A 195 -7.27 5.70 -14.31
C LEU A 195 -7.15 7.18 -14.64
N TYR A 196 -5.98 7.76 -14.40
CA TYR A 196 -5.75 9.20 -14.56
C TYR A 196 -5.13 9.60 -15.91
N GLY A 197 -4.59 8.65 -16.68
CA GLY A 197 -3.94 8.91 -17.97
C GLY A 197 -2.58 9.61 -17.83
N ILE A 198 -1.84 9.30 -16.78
CA ILE A 198 -0.53 9.88 -16.42
C ILE A 198 0.55 8.81 -16.42
N ASN A 199 1.82 9.24 -16.30
CA ASN A 199 2.93 8.37 -15.92
C ASN A 199 3.28 8.63 -14.45
N ILE A 200 3.66 7.58 -13.73
CA ILE A 200 4.22 7.66 -12.38
C ILE A 200 5.74 7.54 -12.52
N ASP A 201 6.47 8.51 -11.96
CA ASP A 201 7.92 8.55 -12.03
C ASP A 201 8.57 7.68 -10.97
N TYR A 202 8.00 7.69 -9.77
CA TYR A 202 8.50 6.96 -8.60
C TYR A 202 7.39 6.43 -7.73
N TYR A 203 7.72 5.40 -6.91
CA TYR A 203 6.83 4.99 -5.84
C TYR A 203 7.53 5.00 -4.47
N VAL A 204 6.70 5.12 -3.43
CA VAL A 204 7.07 4.90 -2.03
C VAL A 204 6.04 3.95 -1.43
N ARG A 205 6.48 2.77 -1.00
CA ARG A 205 5.64 1.77 -0.36
C ARG A 205 6.10 1.53 1.07
N MET A 206 5.16 1.49 2.01
CA MET A 206 5.44 1.24 3.42
C MET A 206 4.36 0.37 4.06
N ASN A 207 4.73 -0.33 5.12
CA ASN A 207 3.83 -1.05 5.99
C ASN A 207 3.66 -0.32 7.34
N PHE A 208 2.90 -0.90 8.27
CA PHE A 208 2.67 -0.29 9.58
C PHE A 208 3.95 -0.06 10.38
N SER A 209 4.85 -1.05 10.41
CA SER A 209 6.12 -0.93 11.15
C SER A 209 6.98 0.20 10.58
N GLY A 210 7.04 0.30 9.25
CA GLY A 210 7.77 1.36 8.56
C GLY A 210 7.16 2.73 8.80
N PHE A 211 5.83 2.82 8.75
CA PHE A 211 5.12 4.05 9.03
C PHE A 211 5.38 4.57 10.46
N GLU A 212 5.27 3.70 11.47
CA GLU A 212 5.57 4.07 12.85
C GLU A 212 7.03 4.50 13.02
N ALA A 213 7.97 3.71 12.46
CA ALA A 213 9.40 3.98 12.58
C ALA A 213 9.79 5.34 11.98
N ILE A 214 9.26 5.68 10.79
CA ILE A 214 9.51 6.97 10.14
C ILE A 214 9.06 8.12 11.06
N ILE A 215 7.84 8.06 11.58
CA ILE A 215 7.28 9.14 12.41
C ILE A 215 8.05 9.27 13.72
N ASP A 216 8.42 8.16 14.36
CA ASP A 216 9.18 8.17 15.61
C ASP A 216 10.61 8.70 15.39
N THR A 217 11.27 8.32 14.28
CA THR A 217 12.57 8.86 13.88
C THR A 217 12.52 10.37 13.63
N LEU A 218 11.42 10.88 13.09
CA LEU A 218 11.17 12.31 12.93
C LEU A 218 10.89 13.03 14.28
N GLY A 219 10.75 12.29 15.38
CA GLY A 219 10.39 12.81 16.70
C GLY A 219 8.93 13.21 16.81
N GLY A 220 8.05 12.51 16.11
CA GLY A 220 6.63 12.80 16.01
C GLY A 220 6.28 13.87 14.97
N ILE A 221 4.99 13.91 14.63
CA ILE A 221 4.42 14.86 13.66
C ILE A 221 3.19 15.57 14.24
N ASP A 222 2.80 16.70 13.65
CA ASP A 222 1.62 17.47 14.06
C ASP A 222 0.52 17.29 13.02
N VAL A 223 -0.50 16.46 13.32
CA VAL A 223 -1.64 16.20 12.43
C VAL A 223 -2.81 17.11 12.76
N TYR A 224 -3.53 17.60 11.75
CA TYR A 224 -4.75 18.37 11.94
C TYR A 224 -5.96 17.45 11.98
N SER A 225 -6.77 17.54 13.02
CA SER A 225 -8.04 16.83 13.14
C SER A 225 -9.23 17.79 13.00
N GLU A 226 -10.18 17.44 12.14
CA GLU A 226 -11.45 18.16 12.03
C GLU A 226 -12.44 17.75 13.14
N TYR A 227 -12.20 16.62 13.80
CA TYR A 227 -13.10 16.01 14.77
C TYR A 227 -12.40 15.77 16.11
N ASP A 228 -13.23 15.80 17.16
CA ASP A 228 -12.89 15.33 18.50
C ASP A 228 -13.29 13.85 18.60
N PHE A 229 -12.32 12.96 18.82
CA PHE A 229 -12.56 11.51 18.88
C PHE A 229 -11.47 10.78 19.66
N THR A 230 -11.75 9.53 20.05
CA THR A 230 -10.83 8.69 20.79
C THR A 230 -10.62 7.36 20.08
N VAL A 231 -9.38 6.91 20.00
CA VAL A 231 -9.01 5.54 19.64
C VAL A 231 -8.47 4.86 20.89
N ASP A 232 -9.33 4.12 21.59
CA ASP A 232 -8.97 3.43 22.83
C ASP A 232 -8.05 2.22 22.60
N PRO A 233 -7.03 1.98 23.43
CA PRO A 233 -6.56 2.81 24.56
C PRO A 233 -5.43 3.79 24.13
N ILE A 234 -5.29 4.13 22.84
CA ILE A 234 -4.10 4.77 22.27
C ILE A 234 -4.11 6.27 22.55
N LYS A 235 -5.11 7.02 22.04
CA LYS A 235 -5.13 8.48 22.15
C LYS A 235 -6.52 9.07 21.99
N HIS A 236 -6.73 10.20 22.67
CA HIS A 236 -7.81 11.15 22.40
C HIS A 236 -7.28 12.28 21.51
N TYR A 237 -7.93 12.51 20.37
CA TYR A 237 -7.61 13.57 19.42
C TYR A 237 -8.63 14.70 19.56
N THR A 238 -8.15 15.94 19.62
CA THR A 238 -8.98 17.13 19.68
C THR A 238 -9.02 17.84 18.34
N VAL A 239 -10.08 18.63 18.11
CA VAL A 239 -10.14 19.49 16.92
C VAL A 239 -8.93 20.43 16.88
N GLY A 240 -8.24 20.50 15.73
CA GLY A 240 -7.02 21.26 15.56
C GLY A 240 -5.77 20.38 15.48
N TYR A 241 -4.62 20.96 15.75
CA TYR A 241 -3.34 20.24 15.67
C TYR A 241 -3.12 19.36 16.90
N ASN A 242 -2.73 18.10 16.64
CA ASN A 242 -2.38 17.10 17.63
C ASN A 242 -0.96 16.61 17.36
N HIS A 243 -0.06 16.72 18.33
CA HIS A 243 1.25 16.09 18.25
C HIS A 243 1.12 14.58 18.50
N VAL A 244 1.63 13.75 17.58
CA VAL A 244 1.45 12.30 17.58
C VAL A 244 2.76 11.56 17.34
N SER A 245 2.97 10.46 18.07
CA SER A 245 3.99 9.44 17.83
C SER A 245 3.58 8.54 16.64
N GLY A 246 4.47 7.61 16.23
CA GLY A 246 4.19 6.67 15.16
C GLY A 246 2.93 5.86 15.38
N LEU A 247 2.78 5.22 16.56
CA LEU A 247 1.58 4.46 16.94
C LEU A 247 0.32 5.33 16.96
N GLU A 248 0.41 6.54 17.51
CA GLU A 248 -0.72 7.46 17.56
C GLU A 248 -1.12 7.95 16.16
N ALA A 249 -0.15 8.21 15.28
CA ALA A 249 -0.40 8.58 13.90
C ALA A 249 -1.03 7.43 13.10
N LEU A 250 -0.59 6.19 13.35
CA LEU A 250 -1.19 5.00 12.74
C LEU A 250 -2.66 4.85 13.18
N ALA A 251 -2.95 5.01 14.48
CA ALA A 251 -4.30 4.98 15.01
C ALA A 251 -5.19 6.06 14.36
N PHE A 252 -4.68 7.29 14.21
CA PHE A 252 -5.36 8.39 13.53
C PHE A 252 -5.68 8.07 12.06
N ALA A 253 -4.70 7.52 11.33
CA ALA A 253 -4.81 7.21 9.92
C ALA A 253 -5.72 6.00 9.61
N ARG A 254 -5.96 5.11 10.60
CA ARG A 254 -6.79 3.91 10.43
C ARG A 254 -8.22 4.07 10.94
N GLU A 255 -8.49 5.07 11.78
CA GLU A 255 -9.80 5.24 12.37
C GLU A 255 -10.87 5.55 11.31
N ARG A 256 -11.97 4.82 11.37
CA ARG A 256 -13.14 4.98 10.49
C ARG A 256 -14.49 4.90 11.24
N HIS A 257 -14.52 4.20 12.37
CA HIS A 257 -15.75 3.93 13.09
C HIS A 257 -16.25 5.13 13.91
N ALA A 258 -15.35 6.03 14.29
CA ALA A 258 -15.69 7.27 14.96
C ALA A 258 -16.42 8.29 14.05
N PHE A 259 -16.44 8.05 12.73
CA PHE A 259 -16.92 9.03 11.75
C PHE A 259 -18.12 8.53 10.97
N ALA A 260 -19.11 9.43 10.75
CA ALA A 260 -20.27 9.12 9.91
C ALA A 260 -19.88 8.86 8.43
N ALA A 261 -18.81 9.50 7.96
CA ALA A 261 -18.27 9.33 6.60
C ALA A 261 -17.37 8.08 6.46
N GLY A 262 -17.07 7.39 7.57
CA GLY A 262 -16.34 6.11 7.57
C GLY A 262 -15.03 6.17 6.79
N ASP A 263 -14.97 5.38 5.72
CA ASP A 263 -13.76 5.22 4.88
C ASP A 263 -13.31 6.53 4.18
N VAL A 264 -14.24 7.40 3.84
CA VAL A 264 -13.90 8.70 3.24
C VAL A 264 -13.11 9.56 4.23
N GLN A 265 -13.55 9.61 5.52
CA GLN A 265 -12.81 10.34 6.55
C GLN A 265 -11.44 9.72 6.82
N ARG A 266 -11.34 8.39 6.79
CA ARG A 266 -10.04 7.71 6.88
C ARG A 266 -9.07 8.20 5.80
N GLY A 267 -9.52 8.30 4.55
CA GLY A 267 -8.70 8.83 3.46
C GLY A 267 -8.25 10.28 3.69
N ILE A 268 -9.12 11.13 4.25
CA ILE A 268 -8.77 12.51 4.64
C ILE A 268 -7.70 12.49 5.73
N ASN A 269 -7.90 11.69 6.78
CA ASN A 269 -6.92 11.55 7.86
C ASN A 269 -5.56 11.06 7.37
N GLN A 270 -5.53 10.11 6.43
CA GLN A 270 -4.29 9.63 5.80
C GLN A 270 -3.56 10.76 5.07
N MET A 271 -4.28 11.60 4.33
CA MET A 271 -3.67 12.76 3.66
C MET A 271 -3.14 13.79 4.65
N GLU A 272 -3.85 14.04 5.77
CA GLU A 272 -3.36 14.94 6.82
C GLU A 272 -2.06 14.43 7.45
N VAL A 273 -1.94 13.11 7.65
CA VAL A 273 -0.68 12.51 8.11
C VAL A 273 0.44 12.70 7.08
N ILE A 274 0.19 12.46 5.80
CA ILE A 274 1.20 12.65 4.74
C ILE A 274 1.64 14.11 4.66
N LYS A 275 0.70 15.07 4.72
CA LYS A 275 1.01 16.50 4.82
C LYS A 275 1.92 16.81 6.02
N ALA A 276 1.59 16.25 7.19
CA ALA A 276 2.38 16.45 8.40
C ALA A 276 3.79 15.85 8.28
N VAL A 277 3.93 14.66 7.68
CA VAL A 277 5.23 14.04 7.39
C VAL A 277 6.05 14.91 6.44
N ILE A 278 5.47 15.36 5.31
CA ILE A 278 6.17 16.22 4.34
C ILE A 278 6.63 17.51 5.00
N ASN A 279 5.75 18.19 5.75
CA ASN A 279 6.08 19.40 6.47
C ASN A 279 7.22 19.18 7.49
N LYS A 280 7.21 18.05 8.20
CA LYS A 280 8.25 17.71 9.14
C LYS A 280 9.57 17.41 8.44
N MET A 281 9.57 16.60 7.39
CA MET A 281 10.75 16.21 6.61
C MET A 281 11.39 17.42 5.92
N THR A 282 10.61 18.39 5.47
CA THR A 282 11.12 19.62 4.84
C THR A 282 11.54 20.70 5.83
N SER A 283 11.45 20.44 7.15
CA SER A 283 11.92 21.37 8.16
C SER A 283 13.46 21.43 8.21
N PRO A 284 14.07 22.61 8.45
CA PRO A 284 15.54 22.76 8.46
C PRO A 284 16.26 21.84 9.44
N SER A 285 15.63 21.52 10.59
CA SER A 285 16.20 20.65 11.61
C SER A 285 16.30 19.19 11.17
N ILE A 286 15.36 18.71 10.36
CA ILE A 286 15.34 17.35 9.82
C ILE A 286 16.25 17.27 8.61
N LEU A 287 16.19 18.25 7.70
CA LEU A 287 17.08 18.30 6.53
C LEU A 287 18.56 18.28 6.90
N ALA A 288 18.95 18.87 8.02
CA ALA A 288 20.31 18.79 8.52
C ALA A 288 20.76 17.38 8.95
N LYS A 289 19.83 16.45 9.16
CA LYS A 289 20.06 15.07 9.62
C LYS A 289 19.53 14.01 8.65
N TYR A 290 19.17 14.42 7.42
CA TYR A 290 18.44 13.52 6.49
C TYR A 290 19.19 12.21 6.25
N GLY A 291 20.52 12.21 6.17
CA GLY A 291 21.31 10.99 5.96
C GLY A 291 21.14 9.98 7.09
N GLU A 292 21.18 10.44 8.35
CA GLU A 292 20.94 9.59 9.53
C GLU A 292 19.52 9.01 9.51
N ILE A 293 18.53 9.81 9.10
CA ILE A 293 17.11 9.40 9.00
C ILE A 293 16.93 8.36 7.90
N LEU A 294 17.52 8.57 6.72
CA LEU A 294 17.43 7.61 5.62
C LEU A 294 18.03 6.26 6.00
N ASP A 295 19.18 6.25 6.66
CA ASP A 295 19.81 5.01 7.13
C ASP A 295 18.93 4.27 8.16
N GLU A 296 18.23 5.00 9.03
CA GLU A 296 17.37 4.42 10.06
C GLU A 296 16.06 3.83 9.50
N VAL A 297 15.53 4.40 8.43
CA VAL A 297 14.25 3.95 7.82
C VAL A 297 14.43 3.08 6.58
N ALA A 298 15.66 2.81 6.12
CA ALA A 298 15.95 2.10 4.87
C ALA A 298 15.27 0.74 4.77
N ASP A 299 15.21 -0.01 5.88
CA ASP A 299 14.58 -1.34 5.92
C ASP A 299 13.04 -1.29 6.07
N CYS A 300 12.48 -0.09 6.24
CA CYS A 300 11.07 0.13 6.54
C CYS A 300 10.26 0.60 5.34
N VAL A 301 10.94 1.01 4.27
CA VAL A 301 10.36 1.61 3.06
C VAL A 301 10.90 0.90 1.84
N MET A 302 10.05 0.64 0.87
CA MET A 302 10.43 0.20 -0.46
C MET A 302 10.17 1.35 -1.44
N THR A 303 11.18 1.73 -2.21
CA THR A 303 11.08 2.83 -3.17
C THR A 303 12.07 2.59 -4.32
N ASP A 304 11.74 3.12 -5.48
CA ASP A 304 12.61 3.19 -6.65
C ASP A 304 13.21 4.60 -6.84
N ILE A 305 12.97 5.54 -5.89
CA ILE A 305 13.59 6.86 -5.92
C ILE A 305 15.11 6.70 -5.71
N PRO A 306 15.96 7.06 -6.69
CA PRO A 306 17.39 6.97 -6.52
C PRO A 306 17.89 7.89 -5.38
N SER A 307 18.87 7.44 -4.62
CA SER A 307 19.40 8.20 -3.47
C SER A 307 19.95 9.58 -3.86
N ASN A 308 20.49 9.72 -5.08
CA ASN A 308 20.94 11.00 -5.60
C ASN A 308 19.77 11.99 -5.84
N VAL A 309 18.60 11.50 -6.28
CA VAL A 309 17.39 12.33 -6.43
C VAL A 309 16.94 12.86 -5.07
N ILE A 310 16.90 12.00 -4.04
CA ILE A 310 16.58 12.42 -2.68
C ILE A 310 17.59 13.48 -2.20
N TYR A 311 18.89 13.25 -2.44
CA TYR A 311 19.93 14.22 -2.08
C TYR A 311 19.72 15.57 -2.78
N ASP A 312 19.42 15.57 -4.07
CA ASP A 312 19.20 16.80 -4.85
C ASP A 312 17.95 17.55 -4.39
N LEU A 313 16.87 16.85 -4.05
CA LEU A 313 15.67 17.43 -3.45
C LEU A 313 15.97 18.14 -2.11
N VAL A 314 16.74 17.47 -1.24
CA VAL A 314 17.17 18.03 0.05
C VAL A 314 18.07 19.26 -0.17
N LYS A 315 19.05 19.16 -1.06
CA LYS A 315 19.96 20.24 -1.41
C LYS A 315 19.22 21.44 -2.03
N TYR A 316 18.29 21.17 -2.94
CA TYR A 316 17.45 22.21 -3.53
C TYR A 316 16.68 22.97 -2.45
N LYS A 317 16.02 22.25 -1.54
CA LYS A 317 15.25 22.86 -0.44
C LYS A 317 16.14 23.69 0.51
N LEU A 318 17.36 23.21 0.82
CA LEU A 318 18.32 23.96 1.67
C LEU A 318 18.89 25.21 0.98
N SER A 319 18.99 25.19 -0.35
CA SER A 319 19.60 26.27 -1.14
C SER A 319 18.59 27.32 -1.58
N ASN A 320 17.31 27.01 -1.61
CA ASN A 320 16.23 27.86 -2.07
C ASN A 320 15.22 28.06 -0.94
N ASP A 321 14.82 29.29 -0.70
CA ASP A 321 13.80 29.64 0.30
C ASP A 321 12.38 29.42 -0.26
N VAL A 322 12.13 28.18 -0.75
CA VAL A 322 10.84 27.81 -1.32
C VAL A 322 9.90 27.42 -0.17
N THR A 323 8.76 28.11 -0.11
CA THR A 323 7.67 27.72 0.81
C THR A 323 6.80 26.68 0.13
N TRP A 324 6.71 25.49 0.72
CA TRP A 324 5.87 24.42 0.19
C TRP A 324 4.39 24.69 0.49
N THR A 325 3.58 24.61 -0.54
CA THR A 325 2.11 24.59 -0.45
C THR A 325 1.64 23.17 -0.75
N ILE A 326 0.84 22.57 0.14
CA ILE A 326 0.38 21.19 -0.01
C ILE A 326 -1.14 21.21 -0.07
N ASP A 327 -1.69 20.98 -1.24
CA ASP A 327 -3.12 20.82 -1.47
C ASP A 327 -3.51 19.34 -1.56
N SER A 328 -4.77 19.04 -1.34
CA SER A 328 -5.24 17.66 -1.37
C SER A 328 -6.63 17.54 -1.98
N TYR A 329 -6.85 16.44 -2.69
CA TYR A 329 -8.12 16.08 -3.30
C TYR A 329 -8.39 14.59 -3.11
N THR A 330 -9.63 14.23 -2.76
CA THR A 330 -10.06 12.83 -2.68
C THR A 330 -11.15 12.61 -3.72
N VAL A 331 -10.94 11.64 -4.60
CA VAL A 331 -11.98 11.22 -5.55
C VAL A 331 -13.04 10.40 -4.82
N THR A 332 -14.30 10.49 -5.26
CA THR A 332 -15.43 9.79 -4.65
C THR A 332 -16.08 8.83 -5.65
N GLY A 333 -17.03 8.02 -5.19
CA GLY A 333 -17.73 7.08 -6.04
C GLY A 333 -19.02 6.57 -5.40
N THR A 334 -19.65 5.62 -6.08
CA THR A 334 -20.90 5.01 -5.64
C THR A 334 -20.67 3.55 -5.27
N GLY A 335 -21.10 3.15 -4.08
CA GLY A 335 -21.01 1.77 -3.61
C GLY A 335 -21.84 0.81 -4.45
N LYS A 336 -21.28 -0.35 -4.79
CA LYS A 336 -21.93 -1.43 -5.53
C LYS A 336 -21.37 -2.78 -5.10
N HIS A 337 -22.17 -3.84 -5.18
CA HIS A 337 -21.70 -5.21 -5.06
C HIS A 337 -21.56 -5.84 -6.45
N THR A 338 -20.40 -6.36 -6.76
CA THR A 338 -20.11 -7.02 -8.04
C THR A 338 -18.96 -8.02 -7.89
N THR A 339 -18.74 -8.85 -8.89
CA THR A 339 -17.58 -9.75 -8.95
C THR A 339 -16.33 -8.96 -9.32
N THR A 340 -15.18 -9.38 -8.81
CA THR A 340 -13.86 -8.83 -9.12
C THR A 340 -12.96 -9.94 -9.68
N TYR A 341 -11.84 -9.56 -10.28
CA TYR A 341 -10.86 -10.53 -10.79
C TYR A 341 -10.31 -11.43 -9.69
N SER A 342 -9.98 -10.86 -8.52
CA SER A 342 -9.43 -11.61 -7.38
C SER A 342 -10.46 -12.50 -6.68
N MET A 343 -11.77 -12.21 -6.86
CA MET A 343 -12.86 -12.97 -6.22
C MET A 343 -13.89 -13.43 -7.26
N PRO A 344 -13.51 -14.31 -8.19
CA PRO A 344 -14.43 -14.81 -9.21
C PRO A 344 -15.57 -15.63 -8.58
N GLY A 345 -16.78 -15.41 -9.05
CA GLY A 345 -17.97 -16.16 -8.58
C GLY A 345 -18.56 -15.68 -7.26
N THR A 346 -17.95 -14.69 -6.61
CA THR A 346 -18.47 -14.03 -5.38
C THR A 346 -18.61 -12.54 -5.62
N THR A 347 -19.68 -11.93 -5.11
CA THR A 347 -19.84 -10.48 -5.16
C THR A 347 -19.23 -9.86 -3.88
N CYS A 348 -18.42 -8.84 -4.05
CA CYS A 348 -17.92 -8.03 -2.94
C CYS A 348 -18.28 -6.56 -3.15
N TYR A 349 -18.19 -5.79 -2.07
CA TYR A 349 -18.36 -4.34 -2.15
C TYR A 349 -17.24 -3.73 -2.99
N VAL A 350 -17.61 -2.82 -3.90
CA VAL A 350 -16.70 -1.99 -4.69
C VAL A 350 -17.24 -0.56 -4.73
N MET A 351 -16.38 0.40 -4.99
CA MET A 351 -16.76 1.79 -5.25
C MET A 351 -16.59 2.08 -6.74
N ILE A 352 -17.72 2.29 -7.43
CA ILE A 352 -17.69 2.69 -8.84
C ILE A 352 -17.21 4.14 -8.90
N PRO A 353 -16.15 4.46 -9.65
CA PRO A 353 -15.63 5.81 -9.79
C PRO A 353 -16.71 6.84 -10.19
N ASN A 354 -16.62 8.03 -9.61
CA ASN A 354 -17.33 9.19 -10.11
C ASN A 354 -16.50 9.82 -11.23
N ASP A 355 -16.97 9.73 -12.46
CA ASP A 355 -16.25 10.20 -13.65
C ASP A 355 -15.86 11.69 -13.54
N GLN A 356 -16.74 12.54 -12.96
CA GLN A 356 -16.45 13.97 -12.80
C GLN A 356 -15.31 14.22 -11.80
N ASP A 357 -15.26 13.45 -10.70
CA ASP A 357 -14.18 13.55 -9.71
C ASP A 357 -12.84 13.08 -10.29
N VAL A 358 -12.87 12.03 -11.12
CA VAL A 358 -11.69 11.56 -11.84
C VAL A 358 -11.17 12.65 -12.81
N GLU A 359 -12.06 13.28 -13.59
CA GLU A 359 -11.68 14.37 -14.49
C GLU A 359 -11.19 15.62 -13.72
N ASN A 360 -11.79 15.93 -12.57
CA ASN A 360 -11.30 17.00 -11.70
C ASN A 360 -9.88 16.68 -11.19
N ALA A 361 -9.64 15.43 -10.77
CA ALA A 361 -8.31 15.01 -10.34
C ALA A 361 -7.27 15.10 -11.46
N LYS A 362 -7.62 14.67 -12.69
CA LYS A 362 -6.74 14.84 -13.86
C LYS A 362 -6.39 16.30 -14.09
N SER A 363 -7.38 17.19 -14.05
CA SER A 363 -7.17 18.63 -14.24
C SER A 363 -6.27 19.24 -13.15
N LEU A 364 -6.38 18.78 -11.90
CA LEU A 364 -5.50 19.19 -10.80
C LEU A 364 -4.07 18.69 -11.02
N ILE A 365 -3.90 17.42 -11.44
CA ILE A 365 -2.60 16.85 -11.75
C ILE A 365 -1.92 17.65 -12.87
N GLU A 366 -2.61 17.83 -14.00
CA GLU A 366 -2.11 18.61 -15.15
C GLU A 366 -1.75 20.04 -14.75
N SER A 367 -2.59 20.70 -13.92
CA SER A 367 -2.34 22.07 -13.50
C SER A 367 -1.03 22.24 -12.74
N VAL A 368 -0.63 21.26 -11.91
CA VAL A 368 0.63 21.30 -11.14
C VAL A 368 1.83 20.95 -12.02
N LEU A 369 1.65 20.00 -12.95
CA LEU A 369 2.72 19.62 -13.89
C LEU A 369 3.05 20.76 -14.86
N ASP A 370 2.05 21.56 -15.26
CA ASP A 370 2.18 22.67 -16.23
C ASP A 370 2.43 24.05 -15.55
N GLU A 371 2.50 24.11 -14.21
CA GLU A 371 2.70 25.35 -13.46
C GLU A 371 4.13 25.88 -13.66
N GLU A 372 4.28 27.16 -14.12
CA GLU A 372 5.56 27.81 -14.44
C GLU A 372 6.17 28.60 -13.28
#